data_6750dc4cae3d438a5c00414c05b6ec85
#
_entry.id   6750dc4cae3d438a5c00414c05b6ec85
#
_cell.length_a   1.000
_cell.length_b   1.000
_cell.length_c   1.000
_cell.angle_alpha   90.00
_cell.angle_beta   90.00
_cell.angle_gamma   90.00
#
_symmetry.space_group_name_H-M   'P 1'
#
loop_
_entity.id
_entity.type
_entity.pdbx_description
1 polymer ?
#
loop_
_entity_poly.entity_id
_entity_poly.type
_entity_poly.pdbx_seq_one_letter_code
_entity_poly.pdbx_strand_id
1 'polypeptide(L)'
;MASVGDKASRSKRVRVEDITLFTEMTGDRNPLHYDEELATRSRFGGLIVQGGVTSGLLNAVVAEDLPGPGSVFLHVDWSFKAPVSPGDEITAEIEVLEARSDKPITKLKTTIVNQDKTIVLEGTALVYTEQL
;
A
#
# COMPACT_ATOMS: atom_id res chain seq x y z
N MET A 1 -4.33 -14.39 17.22
CA MET A 1 -3.21 -13.48 17.53
C MET A 1 -2.10 -13.66 16.50
N ALA A 2 -1.53 -12.55 16.03
CA ALA A 2 -0.49 -12.59 15.00
C ALA A 2 0.80 -13.19 15.56
N SER A 3 1.43 -14.07 14.79
CA SER A 3 2.66 -14.75 15.16
C SER A 3 3.73 -14.52 14.10
N VAL A 4 4.98 -14.48 14.52
CA VAL A 4 6.12 -14.31 13.61
C VAL A 4 6.03 -15.34 12.47
N GLY A 5 6.16 -14.85 11.24
CA GLY A 5 6.07 -15.68 10.04
C GLY A 5 4.69 -15.74 9.41
N ASP A 6 3.64 -15.27 10.11
CA ASP A 6 2.31 -15.19 9.51
C ASP A 6 2.33 -14.23 8.32
N LYS A 7 1.55 -14.56 7.28
CA LYS A 7 1.45 -13.76 6.05
C LYS A 7 0.01 -13.58 5.63
N ALA A 8 -0.27 -12.46 4.98
CA ALA A 8 -1.55 -12.20 4.32
C ALA A 8 -1.31 -11.33 3.10
N SER A 9 -2.18 -11.42 2.11
CA SER A 9 -2.06 -10.62 0.90
C SER A 9 -3.41 -10.30 0.31
N ARG A 10 -3.46 -9.21 -0.45
CA ARG A 10 -4.61 -8.81 -1.26
C ARG A 10 -4.13 -8.26 -2.59
N SER A 11 -4.92 -8.50 -3.63
CA SER A 11 -4.67 -7.94 -4.95
C SER A 11 -5.78 -6.97 -5.33
N LYS A 12 -5.44 -5.99 -6.16
CA LYS A 12 -6.37 -5.00 -6.66
C LYS A 12 -5.95 -4.55 -8.04
N ARG A 13 -6.91 -4.46 -8.96
CA ARG A 13 -6.71 -3.79 -10.23
C ARG A 13 -6.91 -2.30 -10.01
N VAL A 14 -5.89 -1.51 -10.33
CA VAL A 14 -5.92 -0.06 -10.16
C VAL A 14 -6.69 0.56 -11.31
N ARG A 15 -7.59 1.52 -10.99
CA ARG A 15 -8.50 2.12 -11.96
C ARG A 15 -8.26 3.63 -12.02
N VAL A 16 -8.66 4.24 -13.14
CA VAL A 16 -8.65 5.71 -13.26
C VAL A 16 -9.49 6.34 -12.13
N GLU A 17 -10.61 5.73 -11.77
CA GLU A 17 -11.48 6.21 -10.71
C GLU A 17 -10.79 6.30 -9.36
N ASP A 18 -9.78 5.46 -9.13
CA ASP A 18 -9.01 5.51 -7.87
C ASP A 18 -8.26 6.83 -7.72
N ILE A 19 -7.80 7.39 -8.84
CA ILE A 19 -7.14 8.71 -8.84
C ILE A 19 -8.12 9.77 -8.37
N THR A 20 -9.33 9.78 -8.94
CA THR A 20 -10.37 10.76 -8.58
C THR A 20 -10.79 10.63 -7.12
N LEU A 21 -10.98 9.40 -6.64
CA LEU A 21 -11.37 9.15 -5.25
C LEU A 21 -10.29 9.66 -4.30
N PHE A 22 -9.03 9.41 -4.62
CA PHE A 22 -7.92 9.87 -3.78
C PHE A 22 -7.83 11.40 -3.78
N THR A 23 -8.04 12.02 -4.95
CA THR A 23 -8.08 13.48 -5.05
C THR A 23 -9.19 14.07 -4.19
N GLU A 24 -10.38 13.47 -4.23
CA GLU A 24 -11.51 13.95 -3.42
C GLU A 24 -11.19 13.91 -1.94
N MET A 25 -10.47 12.87 -1.52
CA MET A 25 -10.10 12.69 -0.12
C MET A 25 -8.98 13.64 0.32
N THR A 26 -8.00 13.91 -0.54
CA THR A 26 -6.75 14.58 -0.13
C THR A 26 -6.54 15.96 -0.75
N GLY A 27 -7.17 16.24 -1.89
CA GLY A 27 -6.91 17.46 -2.66
C GLY A 27 -5.73 17.35 -3.62
N ASP A 28 -5.09 16.18 -3.73
CA ASP A 28 -3.94 15.95 -4.61
C ASP A 28 -4.39 15.94 -6.08
N ARG A 29 -4.03 16.99 -6.82
CA ARG A 29 -4.36 17.15 -8.24
C ARG A 29 -3.11 17.28 -9.11
N ASN A 30 -2.03 16.63 -8.71
CA ASN A 30 -0.77 16.68 -9.45
C ASN A 30 -1.03 16.29 -10.92
N PRO A 31 -0.59 17.11 -11.89
CA PRO A 31 -0.81 16.83 -13.32
C PRO A 31 -0.33 15.45 -13.79
N LEU A 32 0.65 14.85 -13.12
CA LEU A 32 1.11 13.49 -13.46
C LEU A 32 0.01 12.45 -13.34
N HIS A 33 -1.05 12.74 -12.60
CA HIS A 33 -2.19 11.84 -12.42
C HIS A 33 -3.33 12.13 -13.39
N TYR A 34 -3.35 13.29 -14.04
CA TYR A 34 -4.49 13.75 -14.82
C TYR A 34 -4.18 14.13 -16.26
N ASP A 35 -2.99 14.66 -16.54
CA ASP A 35 -2.62 15.16 -17.86
C ASP A 35 -1.85 14.09 -18.62
N GLU A 36 -2.54 13.33 -19.47
CA GLU A 36 -1.95 12.23 -20.23
C GLU A 36 -0.78 12.68 -21.11
N GLU A 37 -0.92 13.85 -21.75
CA GLU A 37 0.13 14.35 -22.63
C GLU A 37 1.40 14.65 -21.82
N LEU A 38 1.25 15.36 -20.71
CA LEU A 38 2.37 15.69 -19.83
C LEU A 38 2.98 14.43 -19.24
N ALA A 39 2.15 13.51 -18.76
CA ALA A 39 2.61 12.28 -18.16
C ALA A 39 3.35 11.39 -19.16
N THR A 40 2.87 11.33 -20.40
CA THR A 40 3.51 10.57 -21.47
C THR A 40 4.90 11.10 -21.79
N ARG A 41 5.09 12.43 -21.72
CA ARG A 41 6.38 13.06 -21.96
C ARG A 41 7.31 12.97 -20.74
N SER A 42 6.78 12.61 -19.58
CA SER A 42 7.57 12.48 -18.36
C SER A 42 8.37 11.18 -18.38
N ARG A 43 9.27 11.06 -17.40
CA ARG A 43 10.04 9.82 -17.20
C ARG A 43 9.15 8.60 -16.92
N PHE A 44 7.88 8.83 -16.59
CA PHE A 44 6.95 7.75 -16.25
C PHE A 44 6.24 7.16 -17.48
N GLY A 45 6.25 7.87 -18.60
CA GLY A 45 5.71 7.37 -19.86
C GLY A 45 4.20 7.29 -19.96
N GLY A 46 3.47 7.79 -18.99
CA GLY A 46 2.01 7.76 -18.95
C GLY A 46 1.49 8.16 -17.58
N LEU A 47 0.18 8.18 -17.40
CA LEU A 47 -0.44 8.52 -16.12
C LEU A 47 -0.01 7.53 -15.05
N ILE A 48 0.28 8.07 -13.87
CA ILE A 48 0.55 7.27 -12.68
C ILE A 48 -0.47 7.64 -11.60
N VAL A 49 -0.74 6.70 -10.69
CA VAL A 49 -1.62 6.96 -9.56
C VAL A 49 -0.83 7.60 -8.41
N GLN A 50 -1.56 8.26 -7.52
CA GLN A 50 -0.96 8.80 -6.29
C GLN A 50 -0.39 7.66 -5.46
N GLY A 51 0.74 7.92 -4.78
CA GLY A 51 1.36 6.91 -3.92
C GLY A 51 0.42 6.36 -2.87
N GLY A 52 -0.51 7.20 -2.38
CA GLY A 52 -1.51 6.78 -1.41
C GLY A 52 -2.52 5.77 -1.93
N VAL A 53 -2.81 5.78 -3.24
CA VAL A 53 -3.64 4.74 -3.86
C VAL A 53 -2.93 3.39 -3.73
N THR A 54 -1.64 3.36 -4.06
CA THR A 54 -0.83 2.16 -3.96
C THR A 54 -0.72 1.67 -2.52
N SER A 55 -0.28 2.54 -1.62
CA SER A 55 -0.06 2.16 -0.21
C SER A 55 -1.38 1.85 0.51
N GLY A 56 -2.49 2.40 0.04
CA GLY A 56 -3.81 2.17 0.62
C GLY A 56 -4.20 0.69 0.66
N LEU A 57 -3.69 -0.11 -0.27
CA LEU A 57 -3.96 -1.54 -0.26
C LEU A 57 -3.37 -2.21 0.99
N LEU A 58 -2.25 -1.70 1.49
CA LEU A 58 -1.67 -2.19 2.75
C LEU A 58 -2.60 -1.91 3.94
N ASN A 59 -3.32 -0.78 3.92
CA ASN A 59 -4.30 -0.49 4.98
C ASN A 59 -5.36 -1.59 5.06
N ALA A 60 -5.83 -2.07 3.90
CA ALA A 60 -6.85 -3.13 3.87
C ALA A 60 -6.32 -4.43 4.44
N VAL A 61 -5.10 -4.82 4.05
CA VAL A 61 -4.50 -6.07 4.55
C VAL A 61 -4.32 -6.01 6.07
N VAL A 62 -3.80 -4.89 6.57
CA VAL A 62 -3.53 -4.73 8.00
C VAL A 62 -4.83 -4.68 8.80
N ALA A 63 -5.81 -3.95 8.32
CA ALA A 63 -7.06 -3.74 9.07
C ALA A 63 -7.97 -4.96 9.07
N GLU A 64 -7.98 -5.71 7.96
CA GLU A 64 -8.95 -6.77 7.77
C GLU A 64 -8.36 -8.18 7.90
N ASP A 65 -7.07 -8.35 7.56
CA ASP A 65 -6.50 -9.70 7.44
C ASP A 65 -5.42 -10.01 8.46
N LEU A 66 -4.42 -9.12 8.63
CA LEU A 66 -3.26 -9.41 9.49
C LEU A 66 -2.60 -8.10 9.94
N PRO A 67 -2.58 -7.76 11.22
CA PRO A 67 -3.15 -8.48 12.36
C PRO A 67 -4.68 -8.49 12.39
N GLY A 68 -5.36 -7.70 11.58
CA GLY A 68 -6.80 -7.69 11.45
C GLY A 68 -7.51 -6.59 12.24
N PRO A 69 -8.82 -6.75 12.46
CA PRO A 69 -9.63 -5.70 13.07
C PRO A 69 -9.06 -5.17 14.38
N GLY A 70 -9.08 -3.86 14.53
CA GLY A 70 -8.49 -3.17 15.67
C GLY A 70 -7.09 -2.64 15.40
N SER A 71 -6.51 -2.98 14.26
CA SER A 71 -5.12 -2.62 13.93
C SER A 71 -5.02 -1.22 13.35
N VAL A 72 -4.07 -0.44 13.85
CA VAL A 72 -3.76 0.89 13.34
C VAL A 72 -2.25 1.02 13.16
N PHE A 73 -1.84 1.77 12.13
CA PHE A 73 -0.43 2.06 11.90
C PHE A 73 0.08 3.03 12.96
N LEU A 74 1.24 2.72 13.55
CA LEU A 74 1.97 3.62 14.43
C LEU A 74 3.13 4.29 13.70
N HIS A 75 3.78 3.54 12.79
CA HIS A 75 4.94 4.02 12.06
C HIS A 75 5.08 3.22 10.78
N VAL A 76 5.48 3.90 9.71
CA VAL A 76 5.77 3.23 8.45
C VAL A 76 7.11 3.74 7.94
N ASP A 77 7.87 2.84 7.33
CA ASP A 77 9.14 3.15 6.67
C ASP A 77 9.07 2.50 5.31
N TRP A 78 8.56 3.25 4.32
CA TRP A 78 8.29 2.74 2.98
C TRP A 78 9.12 3.45 1.93
N SER A 79 9.57 2.69 0.92
CA SER A 79 10.18 3.21 -0.28
C SER A 79 9.31 2.89 -1.47
N PHE A 80 8.99 3.90 -2.27
CA PHE A 80 8.26 3.73 -3.52
C PHE A 80 9.30 3.48 -4.62
N LYS A 81 9.35 2.24 -5.12
CA LYS A 81 10.40 1.78 -6.03
C LYS A 81 10.05 1.94 -7.50
N ALA A 82 8.77 1.92 -7.84
CA ALA A 82 8.30 2.03 -9.21
C ALA A 82 6.89 2.64 -9.23
N PRO A 83 6.53 3.36 -10.30
CA PRO A 83 5.19 3.92 -10.41
C PRO A 83 4.15 2.85 -10.69
N VAL A 84 2.90 3.14 -10.33
CA VAL A 84 1.75 2.30 -10.63
C VAL A 84 0.84 3.11 -11.56
N SER A 85 0.39 2.49 -12.62
CA SER A 85 -0.49 3.12 -13.61
C SER A 85 -1.88 2.50 -13.59
N PRO A 86 -2.92 3.25 -14.00
CA PRO A 86 -4.24 2.67 -14.17
C PRO A 86 -4.17 1.44 -15.07
N GLY A 87 -4.83 0.36 -14.68
CA GLY A 87 -4.80 -0.92 -15.36
C GLY A 87 -3.83 -1.93 -14.75
N ASP A 88 -2.87 -1.48 -13.97
CA ASP A 88 -1.97 -2.40 -13.28
C ASP A 88 -2.73 -3.19 -12.22
N GLU A 89 -2.32 -4.43 -12.03
CA GLU A 89 -2.79 -5.24 -10.91
C GLU A 89 -1.68 -5.29 -9.87
N ILE A 90 -1.97 -4.78 -8.68
CA ILE A 90 -1.00 -4.78 -7.59
C ILE A 90 -1.41 -5.78 -6.51
N THR A 91 -0.40 -6.39 -5.89
CA THR A 91 -0.59 -7.34 -4.80
C THR A 91 0.24 -6.88 -3.62
N ALA A 92 -0.44 -6.63 -2.50
CA ALA A 92 0.20 -6.25 -1.25
C ALA A 92 0.34 -7.46 -0.36
N GLU A 93 1.52 -7.68 0.19
CA GLU A 93 1.79 -8.76 1.13
C GLU A 93 2.33 -8.19 2.44
N ILE A 94 1.85 -8.76 3.54
CA ILE A 94 2.32 -8.46 4.89
C ILE A 94 2.88 -9.74 5.49
N GLU A 95 4.04 -9.62 6.14
CA GLU A 95 4.62 -10.71 6.91
C GLU A 95 4.98 -10.21 8.31
N VAL A 96 4.58 -10.92 9.34
CA VAL A 96 4.93 -10.56 10.73
C VAL A 96 6.40 -10.89 10.98
N LEU A 97 7.19 -9.84 11.27
CA LEU A 97 8.61 -9.97 11.60
C LEU A 97 8.84 -10.09 13.10
N GLU A 98 8.10 -9.33 13.89
CA GLU A 98 8.21 -9.31 15.35
C GLU A 98 6.83 -9.09 15.95
N ALA A 99 6.54 -9.80 17.04
CA ALA A 99 5.31 -9.62 17.82
C ALA A 99 5.72 -9.50 19.27
N ARG A 100 5.46 -8.35 19.90
CA ARG A 100 5.82 -8.13 21.29
C ARG A 100 4.96 -8.99 22.20
N SER A 101 5.58 -9.51 23.27
CA SER A 101 4.87 -10.31 24.26
C SER A 101 4.20 -9.44 25.34
N ASP A 102 4.68 -8.21 25.51
CA ASP A 102 4.24 -7.29 26.57
C ASP A 102 3.19 -6.27 26.12
N LYS A 103 3.04 -6.08 24.80
CA LYS A 103 2.11 -5.10 24.22
C LYS A 103 1.58 -5.61 22.89
N PRO A 104 0.36 -5.18 22.48
CA PRO A 104 -0.20 -5.61 21.19
C PRO A 104 0.40 -4.80 20.03
N ILE A 105 1.71 -4.89 19.90
CA ILE A 105 2.48 -4.17 18.85
C ILE A 105 3.22 -5.21 18.02
N THR A 106 3.05 -5.13 16.70
CA THR A 106 3.71 -6.01 15.75
C THR A 106 4.52 -5.19 14.75
N LYS A 107 5.66 -5.75 14.33
CA LYS A 107 6.44 -5.20 13.23
C LYS A 107 6.20 -6.06 12.01
N LEU A 108 5.84 -5.41 10.92
CA LEU A 108 5.45 -6.09 9.68
C LEU A 108 6.43 -5.75 8.56
N LYS A 109 6.76 -6.76 7.75
CA LYS A 109 7.37 -6.53 6.44
C LYS A 109 6.24 -6.25 5.47
N THR A 110 6.38 -5.19 4.68
CA THR A 110 5.37 -4.77 3.72
C THR A 110 5.96 -4.77 2.32
N THR A 111 5.26 -5.36 1.37
CA THR A 111 5.71 -5.43 -0.02
C THR A 111 4.50 -5.31 -0.94
N ILE A 112 4.62 -4.49 -1.98
CA ILE A 112 3.62 -4.44 -3.05
C ILE A 112 4.33 -4.67 -4.36
N VAL A 113 3.81 -5.59 -5.17
CA VAL A 113 4.33 -5.88 -6.51
C VAL A 113 3.22 -5.64 -7.55
N ASN A 114 3.62 -5.38 -8.79
CA ASN A 114 2.67 -5.29 -9.89
C ASN A 114 2.51 -6.66 -10.58
N GLN A 115 1.79 -6.72 -11.70
CA GLN A 115 1.53 -7.96 -12.44
C GLN A 115 2.80 -8.63 -12.98
N ASP A 116 3.87 -7.86 -13.15
CA ASP A 116 5.16 -8.36 -13.64
C ASP A 116 6.11 -8.76 -12.51
N LYS A 117 5.60 -8.79 -11.28
CA LYS A 117 6.37 -9.07 -10.06
C LYS A 117 7.44 -8.01 -9.78
N THR A 118 7.32 -6.84 -10.39
CA THR A 118 8.18 -5.70 -10.05
C THR A 118 7.74 -5.14 -8.70
N ILE A 119 8.69 -4.92 -7.80
CA ILE A 119 8.41 -4.30 -6.51
C ILE A 119 8.11 -2.82 -6.74
N VAL A 120 6.91 -2.38 -6.36
CA VAL A 120 6.51 -0.98 -6.49
C VAL A 120 6.61 -0.24 -5.15
N LEU A 121 6.50 -0.97 -4.04
CA LEU A 121 6.67 -0.44 -2.69
C LEU A 121 7.24 -1.53 -1.80
N GLU A 122 8.18 -1.16 -0.92
CA GLU A 122 8.68 -2.08 0.10
C GLU A 122 9.11 -1.33 1.34
N GLY A 123 9.12 -2.03 2.45
CA GLY A 123 9.57 -1.50 3.72
C GLY A 123 8.95 -2.21 4.90
N THR A 124 8.78 -1.48 5.99
CA THR A 124 8.25 -2.03 7.24
C THR A 124 7.18 -1.12 7.81
N ALA A 125 6.37 -1.69 8.69
CA ALA A 125 5.36 -0.95 9.43
C ALA A 125 5.31 -1.44 10.87
N LEU A 126 5.02 -0.54 11.78
CA LEU A 126 4.75 -0.85 13.18
C LEU A 126 3.27 -0.64 13.40
N VAL A 127 2.60 -1.62 13.99
CA VAL A 127 1.14 -1.66 14.11
C VAL A 127 0.73 -1.94 15.55
N TYR A 128 -0.24 -1.18 16.03
CA TYR A 128 -0.92 -1.45 17.30
C TYR A 128 -2.26 -2.10 16.99
N THR A 129 -2.59 -3.17 17.73
CA THR A 129 -3.87 -3.85 17.55
C THR A 129 -4.69 -3.76 18.83
N GLU A 130 -5.79 -2.98 18.78
CA GLU A 130 -6.72 -2.88 19.88
C GLU A 130 -7.57 -4.14 19.95
N GLN A 131 -7.80 -4.63 21.16
CA GLN A 131 -8.69 -5.75 21.36
C GLN A 131 -10.13 -5.25 21.31
N LEU A 132 -10.89 -5.74 20.35
CA LEU A 132 -12.28 -5.33 20.15
C LEU A 132 -13.26 -6.26 20.85
#